data_f12c2dcaf5a2767dfe8521eb6a455b85
#
_entry.id   f12c2dcaf5a2767dfe8521eb6a455b85
#
_cell.length_a   1.000
_cell.length_b   1.000
_cell.length_c   1.000
_cell.angle_alpha   90.00
_cell.angle_beta   90.00
_cell.angle_gamma   90.00
#
_symmetry.space_group_name_H-M   'P 1'
#
loop_
_entity.id
_entity.type
_entity.pdbx_description
1 polymer ?
#
loop_
_entity_poly.entity_id
_entity_poly.type
_entity_poly.pdbx_seq_one_letter_code
_entity_poly.pdbx_strand_id
1 'polypeptide(L)'
;DPNIGTFYMATDKNNLYVYHLGEKKTDTISIKGGEIASNYPNQLVFISDQNQLLSYNLDENIYSSLNPISHRWGNNIVSQKDHDYWNNTCVFNPEDSSLISFGGYGHYRYNNELLISYPFHTKPQQRYILKEIDPRYSCASVIVNDTLYVFGGRGCPSGRQELSPQNYYDLYAIDLKTYNVHRLWQHITPIEGGEFQPCEHMIYDKANNCFYVFCTQEGGVLIKINRDNPHFEKMSLPIGKKFDLQYLYTNIYFSQQLNKLYLVIHEAEVSGKSYVEIYELDYPPIP
;
A
#
# COMPACT_ATOMS: atom_id res chain seq x y z
N ASP A 1 -4.79 12.43 1.79
CA ASP A 1 -3.90 13.39 2.46
C ASP A 1 -4.19 13.40 3.96
N PRO A 2 -3.29 12.91 4.80
CA PRO A 2 -3.50 12.82 6.26
C PRO A 2 -3.59 14.20 6.94
N ASN A 3 -3.00 15.22 6.34
CA ASN A 3 -2.96 16.57 6.92
C ASN A 3 -4.25 17.36 6.70
N ILE A 4 -4.96 17.08 5.61
CA ILE A 4 -6.21 17.78 5.28
C ILE A 4 -7.44 16.85 5.34
N GLY A 5 -7.28 15.62 5.82
CA GLY A 5 -8.38 14.68 6.00
C GLY A 5 -9.16 14.42 4.72
N THR A 6 -8.46 14.10 3.63
CA THR A 6 -9.07 13.97 2.31
C THR A 6 -8.60 12.70 1.61
N PHE A 7 -9.53 11.97 0.99
CA PHE A 7 -9.22 10.88 0.06
C PHE A 7 -9.46 11.32 -1.38
N TYR A 8 -8.53 10.94 -2.25
CA TYR A 8 -8.64 11.11 -3.70
C TYR A 8 -8.94 9.77 -4.35
N MET A 9 -9.97 9.72 -5.18
CA MET A 9 -10.41 8.51 -5.87
C MET A 9 -10.56 8.80 -7.37
N ALA A 10 -9.73 8.19 -8.19
CA ALA A 10 -9.83 8.25 -9.65
C ALA A 10 -10.50 6.97 -10.14
N THR A 11 -11.73 7.06 -10.58
CA THR A 11 -12.53 5.91 -11.04
C THR A 11 -12.64 5.82 -12.55
N ASP A 12 -12.36 6.91 -13.24
CA ASP A 12 -12.38 7.00 -14.70
C ASP A 12 -11.42 8.09 -15.21
N LYS A 13 -11.31 8.20 -16.53
CA LYS A 13 -10.42 9.17 -17.18
C LYS A 13 -10.85 10.64 -16.99
N ASN A 14 -12.10 10.88 -16.63
CA ASN A 14 -12.73 12.19 -16.71
C ASN A 14 -12.93 12.82 -15.34
N ASN A 15 -12.98 12.02 -14.28
CA ASN A 15 -13.34 12.50 -12.95
C ASN A 15 -12.36 12.04 -11.88
N LEU A 16 -12.04 12.95 -10.99
CA LEU A 16 -11.42 12.70 -9.70
C LEU A 16 -12.41 13.07 -8.61
N TYR A 17 -12.72 12.11 -7.76
CA TYR A 17 -13.56 12.33 -6.60
C TYR A 17 -12.69 12.65 -5.39
N VAL A 18 -13.11 13.68 -4.65
CA VAL A 18 -12.40 14.17 -3.47
C VAL A 18 -13.35 14.00 -2.28
N TYR A 19 -13.08 13.01 -1.44
CA TYR A 19 -13.90 12.75 -0.26
C TYR A 19 -13.29 13.42 0.97
N HIS A 20 -14.04 14.35 1.55
CA HIS A 20 -13.66 15.09 2.77
C HIS A 20 -14.12 14.32 4.00
N LEU A 21 -13.18 13.80 4.77
CA LEU A 21 -13.43 12.91 5.91
C LEU A 21 -14.25 13.60 7.01
N GLY A 22 -13.90 14.82 7.38
CA GLY A 22 -14.60 15.57 8.44
C GLY A 22 -16.02 15.94 8.09
N GLU A 23 -16.29 16.28 6.83
CA GLU A 23 -17.60 16.70 6.33
C GLU A 23 -18.45 15.53 5.82
N LYS A 24 -17.82 14.37 5.57
CA LYS A 24 -18.43 13.19 4.92
C LYS A 24 -19.08 13.53 3.58
N LYS A 25 -18.42 14.40 2.83
CA LYS A 25 -18.88 14.95 1.55
C LYS A 25 -17.92 14.60 0.43
N THR A 26 -18.45 14.33 -0.76
CA THR A 26 -17.65 14.10 -1.97
C THR A 26 -17.81 15.27 -2.92
N ASP A 27 -16.70 15.85 -3.33
CA ASP A 27 -16.63 16.78 -4.44
C ASP A 27 -16.08 16.07 -5.69
N THR A 28 -16.40 16.61 -6.86
CA THR A 28 -15.94 16.05 -8.13
C THR A 28 -15.12 17.07 -8.89
N ILE A 29 -13.91 16.69 -9.28
CA ILE A 29 -13.05 17.49 -10.14
C ILE A 29 -13.07 16.88 -11.55
N SER A 30 -13.53 17.65 -12.53
CA SER A 30 -13.51 17.24 -13.93
C SER A 30 -12.10 17.34 -14.49
N ILE A 31 -11.58 16.22 -14.98
CA ILE A 31 -10.25 16.13 -15.61
C ILE A 31 -10.35 16.60 -17.05
N LYS A 32 -9.53 17.59 -17.42
CA LYS A 32 -9.53 18.26 -18.73
C LYS A 32 -8.60 17.62 -19.74
N GLY A 33 -7.97 16.50 -19.43
CA GLY A 33 -7.10 15.73 -20.32
C GLY A 33 -5.83 15.23 -19.67
N GLY A 34 -4.95 14.66 -20.47
CA GLY A 34 -3.82 13.86 -20.03
C GLY A 34 -4.26 12.43 -19.71
N GLU A 35 -3.34 11.62 -19.18
CA GLU A 35 -3.61 10.22 -18.87
C GLU A 35 -3.13 9.89 -17.46
N ILE A 36 -3.93 9.16 -16.74
CA ILE A 36 -3.55 8.56 -15.47
C ILE A 36 -2.57 7.41 -15.75
N ALA A 37 -1.51 7.29 -14.96
CA ALA A 37 -0.47 6.28 -15.18
C ALA A 37 -0.94 4.86 -14.89
N SER A 38 -1.90 4.69 -14.00
CA SER A 38 -2.33 3.39 -13.54
C SER A 38 -3.79 3.11 -13.83
N ASN A 39 -4.06 1.85 -14.20
CA ASN A 39 -5.39 1.27 -14.23
C ASN A 39 -5.65 0.38 -12.99
N TYR A 40 -4.68 0.25 -12.11
CA TYR A 40 -4.77 -0.53 -10.88
C TYR A 40 -5.11 0.35 -9.69
N PRO A 41 -5.88 -0.16 -8.73
CA PRO A 41 -6.16 0.52 -7.47
C PRO A 41 -4.91 0.79 -6.64
N ASN A 42 -5.01 1.73 -5.71
CA ASN A 42 -3.97 2.12 -4.74
C ASN A 42 -2.67 2.67 -5.32
N GLN A 43 -2.68 3.07 -6.60
CA GLN A 43 -1.51 3.66 -7.24
C GLN A 43 -1.65 5.18 -7.40
N LEU A 44 -2.24 5.79 -6.37
CA LEU A 44 -2.33 7.23 -6.21
C LEU A 44 -1.68 7.63 -4.89
N VAL A 45 -0.83 8.64 -4.92
CA VAL A 45 -0.28 9.25 -3.71
C VAL A 45 -0.41 10.76 -3.78
N PHE A 46 -0.86 11.38 -2.69
CA PHE A 46 -0.88 12.82 -2.57
C PHE A 46 0.42 13.30 -1.91
N ILE A 47 1.07 14.25 -2.57
CA ILE A 47 2.34 14.81 -2.14
C ILE A 47 2.06 16.20 -1.59
N SER A 48 2.00 16.30 -0.27
CA SER A 48 1.56 17.49 0.45
C SER A 48 2.44 18.71 0.17
N ASP A 49 3.76 18.54 0.19
CA ASP A 49 4.71 19.65 0.01
C ASP A 49 4.64 20.29 -1.38
N GLN A 50 4.21 19.52 -2.38
CA GLN A 50 4.07 19.97 -3.75
C GLN A 50 2.62 20.27 -4.12
N ASN A 51 1.67 19.96 -3.24
CA ASN A 51 0.23 20.01 -3.51
C ASN A 51 -0.14 19.29 -4.83
N GLN A 52 0.41 18.11 -5.02
CA GLN A 52 0.24 17.32 -6.24
C GLN A 52 -0.28 15.93 -5.95
N LEU A 53 -1.11 15.43 -6.83
CA LEU A 53 -1.53 14.03 -6.85
C LEU A 53 -0.71 13.29 -7.92
N LEU A 54 0.01 12.26 -7.49
CA LEU A 54 0.83 11.40 -8.34
C LEU A 54 0.09 10.08 -8.58
N SER A 55 -0.06 9.70 -9.84
CA SER A 55 -0.40 8.33 -10.25
C SER A 55 0.85 7.63 -10.76
N TYR A 56 1.00 6.37 -10.45
CA TYR A 56 2.15 5.58 -10.88
C TYR A 56 1.75 4.16 -11.28
N ASN A 57 2.55 3.57 -12.16
CA ASN A 57 2.50 2.16 -12.54
C ASN A 57 3.95 1.66 -12.61
N LEU A 58 4.37 0.90 -11.62
CA LEU A 58 5.75 0.42 -11.52
C LEU A 58 6.08 -0.66 -12.55
N ASP A 59 5.11 -1.49 -12.93
CA ASP A 59 5.30 -2.50 -13.97
C ASP A 59 5.64 -1.90 -15.33
N GLU A 60 5.00 -0.78 -15.64
CA GLU A 60 5.23 -0.07 -16.90
C GLU A 60 6.22 1.09 -16.74
N ASN A 61 6.65 1.35 -15.50
CA ASN A 61 7.51 2.47 -15.13
C ASN A 61 6.98 3.82 -15.64
N ILE A 62 5.68 4.03 -15.46
CA ILE A 62 4.96 5.22 -15.89
C ILE A 62 4.54 6.01 -14.66
N TYR A 63 4.70 7.31 -14.73
CA TYR A 63 4.26 8.27 -13.71
C TYR A 63 3.47 9.39 -14.36
N SER A 64 2.42 9.84 -13.69
CA SER A 64 1.63 10.97 -14.13
C SER A 64 1.22 11.81 -12.94
N SER A 65 1.46 13.09 -12.97
CA SER A 65 1.03 14.01 -11.90
C SER A 65 -0.13 14.88 -12.36
N LEU A 66 -1.10 15.08 -11.49
CA LEU A 66 -2.22 15.97 -11.75
C LEU A 66 -1.81 17.40 -11.47
N ASN A 67 -1.91 18.27 -12.47
CA ASN A 67 -1.77 19.70 -12.26
C ASN A 67 -3.06 20.25 -11.63
N PRO A 68 -3.00 20.79 -10.41
CA PRO A 68 -4.19 21.21 -9.65
C PRO A 68 -4.92 22.42 -10.23
N ILE A 69 -4.23 23.22 -11.06
CA ILE A 69 -4.80 24.44 -11.67
C ILE A 69 -5.49 24.13 -12.98
N SER A 70 -4.81 23.39 -13.86
CA SER A 70 -5.36 23.05 -15.18
C SER A 70 -6.27 21.82 -15.16
N HIS A 71 -6.27 21.06 -14.07
CA HIS A 71 -6.96 19.76 -13.93
C HIS A 71 -6.58 18.78 -15.04
N ARG A 72 -5.31 18.74 -15.42
CA ARG A 72 -4.79 17.86 -16.45
C ARG A 72 -3.70 16.95 -15.90
N TRP A 73 -3.77 15.69 -16.25
CA TRP A 73 -2.65 14.78 -16.03
C TRP A 73 -1.51 15.08 -17.00
N GLY A 74 -0.30 15.01 -16.49
CA GLY A 74 0.91 15.03 -17.31
C GLY A 74 1.50 13.63 -17.39
N ASN A 75 2.09 13.25 -18.50
CA ASN A 75 2.70 11.92 -18.65
C ASN A 75 4.22 12.03 -18.68
N ASN A 76 4.85 11.29 -17.79
CA ASN A 76 6.29 11.03 -17.85
C ASN A 76 6.47 9.53 -18.08
N ILE A 77 6.85 9.13 -19.29
CA ILE A 77 7.12 7.72 -19.62
C ILE A 77 8.60 7.47 -19.38
N VAL A 78 8.92 6.51 -18.53
CA VAL A 78 10.27 6.01 -18.33
C VAL A 78 10.41 4.65 -19.03
N SER A 79 11.51 4.40 -19.65
CA SER A 79 11.68 3.58 -20.84
C SER A 79 11.83 2.06 -20.67
N GLN A 80 11.53 1.45 -19.55
CA GLN A 80 11.73 0.00 -19.39
C GLN A 80 10.58 -0.67 -18.67
N LYS A 81 9.87 -1.56 -19.38
CA LYS A 81 8.76 -2.36 -18.84
C LYS A 81 9.32 -3.63 -18.21
N ASP A 82 9.03 -3.85 -16.94
CA ASP A 82 9.50 -5.01 -16.20
C ASP A 82 8.33 -5.78 -15.62
N HIS A 83 7.28 -6.02 -16.03
CA HIS A 83 6.05 -6.73 -15.64
C HIS A 83 6.16 -7.75 -14.47
N ASP A 84 6.99 -7.50 -13.48
CA ASP A 84 7.29 -8.41 -12.38
C ASP A 84 6.89 -7.85 -10.99
N TYR A 85 6.14 -6.74 -10.95
CA TYR A 85 5.86 -6.02 -9.71
C TYR A 85 4.38 -5.94 -9.35
N TRP A 86 3.55 -6.84 -9.85
CA TRP A 86 2.14 -6.89 -9.47
C TRP A 86 2.01 -7.17 -7.97
N ASN A 87 1.09 -6.46 -7.31
CA ASN A 87 0.85 -6.55 -5.88
C ASN A 87 2.14 -6.36 -5.02
N ASN A 88 3.06 -5.53 -5.49
CA ASN A 88 4.11 -5.02 -4.62
C ASN A 88 3.49 -4.14 -3.53
N THR A 89 4.22 -3.92 -2.44
CA THR A 89 3.91 -2.83 -1.52
C THR A 89 4.68 -1.59 -1.93
N CYS A 90 4.05 -0.42 -1.89
CA CYS A 90 4.67 0.83 -2.29
C CYS A 90 4.31 1.96 -1.33
N VAL A 91 5.32 2.68 -0.86
CA VAL A 91 5.17 3.85 0.01
C VAL A 91 5.94 5.05 -0.53
N PHE A 92 5.38 6.22 -0.35
CA PHE A 92 6.06 7.48 -0.69
C PHE A 92 6.94 7.93 0.47
N ASN A 93 8.19 8.25 0.18
CA ASN A 93 9.12 8.84 1.14
C ASN A 93 9.13 10.37 0.95
N PRO A 94 8.59 11.14 1.89
CA PRO A 94 8.55 12.60 1.77
C PRO A 94 9.92 13.26 1.92
N GLU A 95 10.92 12.60 2.53
CA GLU A 95 12.24 13.19 2.77
C GLU A 95 13.02 13.44 1.47
N ASP A 96 12.88 12.56 0.47
CA ASP A 96 13.58 12.68 -0.81
C ASP A 96 12.64 12.60 -2.02
N SER A 97 11.34 12.63 -1.80
CA SER A 97 10.29 12.53 -2.82
C SER A 97 10.41 11.26 -3.68
N SER A 98 10.86 10.15 -3.10
CA SER A 98 10.94 8.86 -3.76
C SER A 98 9.71 7.99 -3.51
N LEU A 99 9.42 7.09 -4.46
CA LEU A 99 8.55 5.94 -4.27
C LEU A 99 9.43 4.74 -3.94
N ILE A 100 9.17 4.11 -2.82
CA ILE A 100 9.88 2.92 -2.36
C ILE A 100 8.93 1.75 -2.41
N SER A 101 9.24 0.74 -3.22
CA SER A 101 8.44 -0.47 -3.32
C SER A 101 9.25 -1.72 -3.02
N PHE A 102 8.56 -2.74 -2.53
CA PHE A 102 9.17 -4.03 -2.22
C PHE A 102 8.30 -5.18 -2.72
N GLY A 103 8.98 -6.22 -3.26
CA GLY A 103 8.36 -7.46 -3.66
C GLY A 103 7.50 -7.34 -4.92
N GLY A 104 6.51 -8.21 -5.02
CA GLY A 104 5.63 -8.32 -6.17
C GLY A 104 5.77 -9.63 -6.91
N TYR A 105 4.96 -9.81 -7.96
CA TYR A 105 5.04 -11.00 -8.80
C TYR A 105 4.76 -10.66 -10.27
N GLY A 106 5.23 -11.55 -11.14
CA GLY A 106 4.99 -11.51 -12.58
C GLY A 106 5.80 -12.59 -13.27
N HIS A 107 5.49 -12.90 -14.52
CA HIS A 107 6.21 -13.90 -15.33
C HIS A 107 6.56 -15.20 -14.57
N TYR A 108 5.60 -15.72 -13.79
CA TYR A 108 5.73 -16.94 -12.97
C TYR A 108 6.75 -16.83 -11.82
N ARG A 109 7.08 -15.61 -11.39
CA ARG A 109 8.02 -15.37 -10.29
C ARG A 109 7.43 -14.45 -9.24
N TYR A 110 7.79 -14.71 -7.99
CA TYR A 110 7.78 -13.73 -6.91
C TYR A 110 9.14 -13.07 -6.84
N ASN A 111 9.21 -11.84 -6.44
CA ASN A 111 10.49 -11.16 -6.27
C ASN A 111 10.70 -10.64 -4.83
N ASN A 112 11.96 -10.34 -4.52
CA ASN A 112 12.42 -9.74 -3.26
C ASN A 112 13.23 -8.48 -3.53
N GLU A 113 12.84 -7.74 -4.53
CA GLU A 113 13.52 -6.52 -4.92
C GLU A 113 12.94 -5.30 -4.18
N LEU A 114 13.84 -4.44 -3.72
CA LEU A 114 13.54 -3.10 -3.28
C LEU A 114 13.80 -2.16 -4.45
N LEU A 115 12.75 -1.45 -4.90
CA LEU A 115 12.85 -0.43 -5.93
C LEU A 115 12.73 0.95 -5.30
N ILE A 116 13.60 1.87 -5.73
CA ILE A 116 13.54 3.27 -5.34
C ILE A 116 13.42 4.09 -6.62
N SER A 117 12.29 4.71 -6.80
CA SER A 117 11.93 5.48 -7.99
C SER A 117 11.76 6.94 -7.64
N TYR A 118 12.22 7.83 -8.51
CA TYR A 118 12.22 9.27 -8.30
C TYR A 118 11.35 9.98 -9.35
N PRO A 119 10.01 9.97 -9.20
CA PRO A 119 9.09 10.45 -10.24
C PRO A 119 9.23 11.94 -10.57
N PHE A 120 9.85 12.74 -9.68
CA PHE A 120 10.05 14.17 -9.85
C PHE A 120 11.49 14.57 -10.15
N HIS A 121 12.39 13.61 -10.31
CA HIS A 121 13.81 13.85 -10.52
C HIS A 121 14.33 13.07 -11.71
N THR A 122 15.44 13.51 -12.26
CA THR A 122 16.15 12.80 -13.33
C THR A 122 17.02 11.64 -12.83
N LYS A 123 16.93 11.33 -11.53
CA LYS A 123 17.67 10.19 -10.97
C LYS A 123 17.14 8.89 -11.56
N PRO A 124 18.03 7.95 -11.92
CA PRO A 124 17.61 6.63 -12.36
C PRO A 124 16.95 5.86 -11.22
N GLN A 125 16.04 4.97 -11.58
CA GLN A 125 15.51 4.00 -10.63
C GLN A 125 16.63 3.13 -10.08
N GLN A 126 16.64 2.91 -8.78
CA GLN A 126 17.59 2.03 -8.10
C GLN A 126 16.89 0.71 -7.76
N ARG A 127 17.64 -0.38 -7.82
CA ARG A 127 17.12 -1.73 -7.60
C ARG A 127 18.09 -2.52 -6.72
N TYR A 128 17.59 -3.10 -5.64
CA TYR A 128 18.37 -3.91 -4.70
C TYR A 128 17.67 -5.24 -4.45
N ILE A 129 18.39 -6.34 -4.60
CA ILE A 129 17.88 -7.68 -4.27
C ILE A 129 18.15 -7.93 -2.78
N LEU A 130 17.11 -8.09 -2.00
CA LEU A 130 17.18 -8.31 -0.55
C LEU A 130 17.15 -9.82 -0.27
N LYS A 131 18.31 -10.45 -0.25
CA LYS A 131 18.47 -11.92 -0.10
C LYS A 131 18.00 -12.46 1.25
N GLU A 132 17.88 -11.60 2.26
CA GLU A 132 17.45 -11.91 3.60
C GLU A 132 15.92 -12.11 3.70
N ILE A 133 15.19 -11.66 2.69
CA ILE A 133 13.74 -11.78 2.62
C ILE A 133 13.37 -12.69 1.45
N ASP A 134 12.59 -13.72 1.72
CA ASP A 134 12.08 -14.60 0.67
C ASP A 134 11.21 -13.82 -0.32
N PRO A 135 11.29 -14.14 -1.63
CA PRO A 135 10.46 -13.54 -2.67
C PRO A 135 8.98 -13.65 -2.38
N ARG A 136 8.25 -12.51 -2.46
CA ARG A 136 6.85 -12.42 -2.04
C ARG A 136 6.11 -11.22 -2.61
N TYR A 137 4.79 -11.22 -2.49
CA TYR A 137 3.87 -10.14 -2.86
C TYR A 137 2.83 -9.92 -1.74
N SER A 138 2.01 -8.87 -1.85
CA SER A 138 0.97 -8.50 -0.88
C SER A 138 1.50 -8.38 0.54
N CYS A 139 2.62 -7.67 0.72
CA CYS A 139 3.15 -7.28 2.02
C CYS A 139 2.49 -5.99 2.49
N ALA A 140 2.39 -5.80 3.81
CA ALA A 140 2.13 -4.49 4.38
C ALA A 140 3.44 -3.75 4.63
N SER A 141 3.47 -2.44 4.37
CA SER A 141 4.66 -1.65 4.63
C SER A 141 4.36 -0.26 5.19
N VAL A 142 5.36 0.32 5.85
CA VAL A 142 5.38 1.71 6.31
C VAL A 142 6.81 2.20 6.46
N ILE A 143 7.04 3.48 6.16
CA ILE A 143 8.29 4.15 6.47
C ILE A 143 8.16 4.85 7.83
N VAL A 144 9.13 4.60 8.71
CA VAL A 144 9.26 5.31 9.99
C VAL A 144 10.69 5.82 10.07
N ASN A 145 10.87 7.13 10.00
CA ASN A 145 12.17 7.76 9.80
C ASN A 145 12.86 7.15 8.55
N ASP A 146 14.13 6.77 8.65
CA ASP A 146 14.91 6.16 7.56
C ASP A 146 14.75 4.63 7.47
N THR A 147 13.66 4.06 7.97
CA THR A 147 13.46 2.61 8.00
C THR A 147 12.15 2.23 7.32
N LEU A 148 12.22 1.36 6.33
CA LEU A 148 11.06 0.68 5.76
C LEU A 148 10.80 -0.60 6.57
N TYR A 149 9.62 -0.66 7.19
CA TYR A 149 9.13 -1.89 7.81
C TYR A 149 8.28 -2.65 6.79
N VAL A 150 8.48 -3.97 6.70
CA VAL A 150 7.75 -4.87 5.82
C VAL A 150 7.23 -6.04 6.62
N PHE A 151 5.92 -6.28 6.52
CA PHE A 151 5.25 -7.36 7.25
C PHE A 151 4.50 -8.30 6.30
N GLY A 152 4.69 -9.60 6.53
CA GLY A 152 3.89 -10.66 5.93
C GLY A 152 4.08 -10.82 4.43
N GLY A 153 2.97 -11.07 3.75
CA GLY A 153 2.92 -11.34 2.31
C GLY A 153 2.84 -12.82 1.96
N ARG A 154 2.77 -13.12 0.66
CA ARG A 154 2.66 -14.49 0.12
C ARG A 154 3.75 -14.75 -0.92
N GLY A 155 4.37 -15.91 -0.88
CA GLY A 155 5.44 -16.26 -1.79
C GLY A 155 6.08 -17.60 -1.46
N CYS A 156 7.29 -17.82 -1.96
CA CYS A 156 8.08 -19.00 -1.61
C CYS A 156 9.60 -18.71 -1.68
N PRO A 157 10.45 -19.50 -0.97
CA PRO A 157 11.88 -19.24 -0.91
C PRO A 157 12.59 -19.29 -2.28
N SER A 158 12.07 -20.08 -3.22
CA SER A 158 12.65 -20.19 -4.57
C SER A 158 12.25 -19.04 -5.50
N GLY A 159 11.25 -18.25 -5.15
CA GLY A 159 10.62 -17.26 -6.01
C GLY A 159 9.79 -17.82 -7.16
N ARG A 160 9.62 -19.14 -7.29
CA ARG A 160 8.84 -19.75 -8.38
C ARG A 160 7.40 -19.97 -7.97
N GLN A 161 6.46 -19.47 -8.77
CA GLN A 161 5.02 -19.54 -8.46
C GLN A 161 4.49 -20.99 -8.39
N GLU A 162 5.10 -21.92 -9.11
CA GLU A 162 4.67 -23.32 -9.14
C GLU A 162 5.04 -24.10 -7.87
N LEU A 163 5.93 -23.56 -7.02
CA LEU A 163 6.47 -24.26 -5.88
C LEU A 163 5.87 -23.79 -4.56
N SER A 164 4.75 -24.39 -4.18
CA SER A 164 4.18 -24.31 -2.83
C SER A 164 4.25 -22.93 -2.16
N PRO A 165 3.54 -21.93 -2.68
CA PRO A 165 3.52 -20.62 -2.05
C PRO A 165 2.86 -20.69 -0.67
N GLN A 166 3.41 -19.94 0.27
CA GLN A 166 2.93 -19.84 1.65
C GLN A 166 2.69 -18.39 2.05
N ASN A 167 1.86 -18.17 3.06
CA ASN A 167 1.78 -16.88 3.72
C ASN A 167 2.92 -16.75 4.72
N TYR A 168 3.49 -15.57 4.79
CA TYR A 168 4.54 -15.22 5.74
C TYR A 168 3.96 -14.39 6.88
N TYR A 169 4.50 -14.60 8.09
CA TYR A 169 4.13 -13.87 9.30
C TYR A 169 5.40 -13.44 10.01
N ASP A 170 6.18 -12.64 9.32
CA ASP A 170 7.46 -12.11 9.76
C ASP A 170 7.49 -10.59 9.59
N LEU A 171 8.32 -9.93 10.37
CA LEU A 171 8.53 -8.48 10.32
C LEU A 171 9.99 -8.19 10.06
N TYR A 172 10.24 -7.37 9.05
CA TYR A 172 11.56 -6.89 8.69
C TYR A 172 11.65 -5.37 8.83
N ALA A 173 12.85 -4.92 9.17
CA ALA A 173 13.26 -3.53 9.12
C ALA A 173 14.39 -3.41 8.08
N ILE A 174 14.20 -2.51 7.11
CA ILE A 174 15.16 -2.22 6.04
C ILE A 174 15.63 -0.79 6.22
N ASP A 175 16.91 -0.61 6.52
CA ASP A 175 17.54 0.71 6.60
C ASP A 175 17.64 1.33 5.21
N LEU A 176 17.01 2.48 4.98
CA LEU A 176 16.94 3.12 3.66
C LEU A 176 18.22 3.86 3.26
N LYS A 177 19.19 4.01 4.16
CA LYS A 177 20.50 4.61 3.85
C LYS A 177 21.53 3.56 3.45
N THR A 178 21.49 2.41 4.10
CA THR A 178 22.50 1.34 3.92
C THR A 178 21.93 0.12 3.19
N TYR A 179 20.61 0.02 3.09
CA TYR A 179 19.85 -1.12 2.56
C TYR A 179 20.08 -2.43 3.33
N ASN A 180 20.58 -2.31 4.55
CA ASN A 180 20.72 -3.45 5.44
C ASN A 180 19.35 -3.93 5.91
N VAL A 181 19.15 -5.24 5.92
CA VAL A 181 17.92 -5.89 6.31
C VAL A 181 18.09 -6.56 7.67
N HIS A 182 17.14 -6.30 8.57
CA HIS A 182 17.04 -6.94 9.87
C HIS A 182 15.69 -7.61 10.00
N ARG A 183 15.67 -8.94 10.15
CA ARG A 183 14.46 -9.64 10.56
C ARG A 183 14.25 -9.42 12.06
N LEU A 184 13.20 -8.70 12.42
CA LEU A 184 12.89 -8.43 13.81
C LEU A 184 12.35 -9.67 14.50
N TRP A 185 11.43 -10.38 13.84
CA TRP A 185 10.91 -11.65 14.32
C TRP A 185 10.17 -12.42 13.22
N GLN A 186 9.87 -13.68 13.51
CA GLN A 186 9.06 -14.55 12.68
C GLN A 186 8.07 -15.32 13.56
N HIS A 187 6.81 -15.33 13.15
CA HIS A 187 5.76 -16.15 13.73
C HIS A 187 5.40 -17.26 12.74
N ILE A 188 5.42 -18.51 13.17
CA ILE A 188 5.24 -19.67 12.28
C ILE A 188 3.78 -20.05 12.16
N THR A 189 3.02 -19.90 13.23
CA THR A 189 1.58 -20.21 13.27
C THR A 189 0.74 -18.96 13.06
N PRO A 190 -0.23 -18.98 12.16
CA PRO A 190 -1.19 -17.88 12.05
C PRO A 190 -1.95 -17.69 13.37
N ILE A 191 -2.49 -16.50 13.56
CA ILE A 191 -3.40 -16.19 14.66
C ILE A 191 -4.57 -17.19 14.66
N GLU A 192 -5.15 -17.47 15.82
CA GLU A 192 -6.43 -18.18 15.90
C GLU A 192 -7.43 -17.55 14.92
N GLY A 193 -7.91 -18.35 13.96
CA GLY A 193 -8.80 -17.86 12.89
C GLY A 193 -8.28 -18.10 11.48
N GLY A 194 -7.13 -18.77 11.31
CA GLY A 194 -6.64 -19.22 9.99
C GLY A 194 -5.60 -18.31 9.34
N GLU A 195 -5.30 -18.59 8.08
CA GLU A 195 -4.34 -17.82 7.30
C GLU A 195 -4.89 -16.44 6.91
N PHE A 196 -4.06 -15.41 6.95
CA PHE A 196 -4.43 -14.07 6.52
C PHE A 196 -3.39 -13.46 5.58
N GLN A 197 -3.84 -12.45 4.83
CA GLN A 197 -2.99 -11.57 4.04
C GLN A 197 -3.23 -10.13 4.47
N PRO A 198 -2.17 -9.36 4.75
CA PRO A 198 -2.30 -7.96 5.09
C PRO A 198 -2.70 -7.12 3.87
N CYS A 199 -3.31 -5.97 4.10
CA CYS A 199 -3.38 -4.92 3.10
C CYS A 199 -2.00 -4.30 2.84
N GLU A 200 -1.90 -3.46 1.83
CA GLU A 200 -0.62 -2.92 1.35
C GLU A 200 0.10 -2.02 2.37
N HIS A 201 -0.64 -1.25 3.17
CA HIS A 201 -0.07 -0.36 4.16
C HIS A 201 -0.31 -0.85 5.59
N MET A 202 0.54 -0.40 6.50
CA MET A 202 0.35 -0.51 7.94
C MET A 202 0.61 0.83 8.62
N ILE A 203 0.04 1.03 9.80
CA ILE A 203 0.17 2.27 10.55
C ILE A 203 1.03 2.03 11.78
N TYR A 204 2.11 2.80 11.92
CA TYR A 204 2.97 2.73 13.09
C TYR A 204 2.44 3.60 14.23
N ASP A 205 2.19 2.98 15.38
CA ASP A 205 1.89 3.66 16.64
C ASP A 205 3.16 3.80 17.46
N LYS A 206 3.71 5.01 17.43
CA LYS A 206 4.95 5.33 18.14
C LYS A 206 4.80 5.21 19.67
N ALA A 207 3.63 5.55 20.20
CA ALA A 207 3.40 5.55 21.66
C ALA A 207 3.39 4.13 22.22
N ASN A 208 2.86 3.17 21.47
CA ASN A 208 2.74 1.77 21.86
C ASN A 208 3.78 0.86 21.21
N ASN A 209 4.67 1.40 20.37
CA ASN A 209 5.71 0.67 19.62
C ASN A 209 5.14 -0.56 18.88
N CYS A 210 4.05 -0.34 18.14
CA CYS A 210 3.34 -1.38 17.43
C CYS A 210 2.85 -0.89 16.06
N PHE A 211 2.34 -1.82 15.26
CA PHE A 211 1.71 -1.51 13.97
C PHE A 211 0.27 -2.00 13.96
N TYR A 212 -0.61 -1.25 13.29
CA TYR A 212 -1.96 -1.69 12.94
C TYR A 212 -2.00 -2.09 11.49
N VAL A 213 -2.53 -3.28 11.23
CA VAL A 213 -2.60 -3.89 9.89
C VAL A 213 -4.01 -4.41 9.67
N PHE A 214 -4.61 -4.05 8.55
CA PHE A 214 -5.88 -4.64 8.15
C PHE A 214 -5.65 -5.91 7.35
N CYS A 215 -6.40 -6.95 7.66
CA CYS A 215 -6.36 -8.26 7.00
C CYS A 215 -7.74 -8.63 6.50
N THR A 216 -7.82 -9.20 5.30
CA THR A 216 -9.10 -9.42 4.60
C THR A 216 -9.77 -10.76 4.92
N GLN A 217 -9.17 -11.62 5.72
CA GLN A 217 -9.78 -12.88 6.11
C GLN A 217 -11.08 -12.68 6.92
N GLU A 218 -11.97 -13.66 6.87
CA GLU A 218 -13.18 -13.72 7.71
C GLU A 218 -14.03 -12.45 7.74
N GLY A 219 -14.07 -11.71 6.63
CA GLY A 219 -14.84 -10.47 6.56
C GLY A 219 -14.08 -9.22 7.02
N GLY A 220 -12.78 -9.34 7.19
CA GLY A 220 -11.89 -8.25 7.56
C GLY A 220 -11.66 -8.13 9.06
N VAL A 221 -10.41 -8.02 9.44
CA VAL A 221 -9.99 -7.84 10.83
C VAL A 221 -8.83 -6.86 10.90
N LEU A 222 -8.87 -5.97 11.87
CA LEU A 222 -7.74 -5.13 12.21
C LEU A 222 -6.90 -5.86 13.27
N ILE A 223 -5.62 -6.03 12.99
CA ILE A 223 -4.68 -6.61 13.93
C ILE A 223 -3.64 -5.58 14.38
N LYS A 224 -3.26 -5.69 15.63
CA LYS A 224 -2.10 -5.01 16.19
C LYS A 224 -0.96 -6.00 16.28
N ILE A 225 0.20 -5.64 15.74
CA ILE A 225 1.42 -6.42 15.85
C ILE A 225 2.46 -5.62 16.62
N ASN A 226 3.16 -6.28 17.53
CA ASN A 226 4.23 -5.65 18.27
C ASN A 226 5.50 -5.57 17.43
N ARG A 227 6.24 -4.47 17.54
CA ARG A 227 7.48 -4.29 16.79
C ARG A 227 8.60 -5.24 17.26
N ASP A 228 8.68 -5.49 18.55
CA ASP A 228 9.86 -6.15 19.16
C ASP A 228 9.65 -7.66 19.40
N ASN A 229 8.42 -8.16 19.24
CA ASN A 229 8.12 -9.58 19.42
C ASN A 229 6.92 -10.02 18.55
N PRO A 230 6.80 -11.30 18.22
CA PRO A 230 5.75 -11.84 17.36
C PRO A 230 4.40 -11.98 18.09
N HIS A 231 3.91 -10.90 18.66
CA HIS A 231 2.61 -10.87 19.33
C HIS A 231 1.57 -10.19 18.46
N PHE A 232 0.44 -10.85 18.28
CA PHE A 232 -0.70 -10.40 17.51
C PHE A 232 -1.92 -10.23 18.41
N GLU A 233 -2.66 -9.14 18.21
CA GLU A 233 -3.88 -8.84 18.94
C GLU A 233 -4.96 -8.37 17.98
N LYS A 234 -6.15 -8.95 18.03
CA LYS A 234 -7.29 -8.47 17.24
C LYS A 234 -7.85 -7.20 17.89
N MET A 235 -7.97 -6.13 17.11
CA MET A 235 -8.38 -4.81 17.59
C MET A 235 -9.81 -4.44 17.19
N SER A 236 -10.42 -5.17 16.24
CA SER A 236 -11.78 -4.89 15.79
C SER A 236 -12.53 -6.17 15.48
N LEU A 237 -13.86 -6.07 15.58
CA LEU A 237 -14.71 -7.13 15.10
C LEU A 237 -14.61 -7.22 13.57
N PRO A 238 -14.78 -8.43 13.00
CA PRO A 238 -14.88 -8.59 11.55
C PRO A 238 -15.97 -7.68 10.99
N ILE A 239 -15.72 -7.08 9.83
CA ILE A 239 -16.68 -6.21 9.14
C ILE A 239 -17.94 -7.00 8.70
N GLY A 240 -17.86 -8.33 8.76
CA GLY A 240 -19.00 -9.22 8.48
C GLY A 240 -19.29 -9.40 6.99
N LYS A 241 -18.41 -8.95 6.12
CA LYS A 241 -18.52 -9.03 4.68
C LYS A 241 -17.66 -10.19 4.15
N LYS A 242 -18.18 -10.95 3.20
CA LYS A 242 -17.36 -11.87 2.41
C LYS A 242 -16.71 -11.07 1.29
N PHE A 243 -15.40 -11.13 1.19
CA PHE A 243 -14.65 -10.48 0.13
C PHE A 243 -14.39 -11.45 -1.02
N ASP A 244 -14.59 -10.98 -2.25
CA ASP A 244 -14.05 -11.65 -3.43
C ASP A 244 -12.61 -11.17 -3.62
N LEU A 245 -11.66 -12.00 -3.20
CA LEU A 245 -10.23 -11.66 -3.22
C LEU A 245 -9.68 -11.39 -4.63
N GLN A 246 -10.39 -11.75 -5.67
CA GLN A 246 -9.92 -11.56 -7.05
C GLN A 246 -9.95 -10.08 -7.48
N TYR A 247 -10.88 -9.29 -6.93
CA TYR A 247 -11.10 -7.89 -7.33
C TYR A 247 -11.17 -6.94 -6.14
N LEU A 248 -10.58 -7.34 -5.03
CA LEU A 248 -10.61 -6.61 -3.78
C LEU A 248 -9.29 -5.90 -3.55
N TYR A 249 -9.37 -4.59 -3.29
CA TYR A 249 -8.26 -3.79 -2.82
C TYR A 249 -8.63 -3.13 -1.52
N THR A 250 -7.76 -3.29 -0.54
CA THR A 250 -7.96 -2.74 0.79
C THR A 250 -6.73 -1.98 1.22
N ASN A 251 -6.95 -0.91 1.97
CA ASN A 251 -5.86 -0.19 2.59
C ASN A 251 -6.28 0.48 3.89
N ILE A 252 -5.30 0.78 4.74
CA ILE A 252 -5.50 1.47 6.00
C ILE A 252 -4.76 2.81 5.97
N TYR A 253 -5.40 3.85 6.50
CA TYR A 253 -4.86 5.20 6.58
C TYR A 253 -5.09 5.78 7.96
N PHE A 254 -4.18 6.64 8.38
CA PHE A 254 -4.30 7.42 9.61
C PHE A 254 -4.45 8.90 9.27
N SER A 255 -5.49 9.53 9.77
CA SER A 255 -5.64 10.98 9.73
C SER A 255 -5.16 11.58 11.04
N GLN A 256 -4.04 12.27 10.98
CA GLN A 256 -3.51 12.97 12.15
C GLN A 256 -4.44 14.11 12.60
N GLN A 257 -5.05 14.81 11.65
CA GLN A 257 -5.97 15.92 11.92
C GLN A 257 -7.21 15.47 12.70
N LEU A 258 -7.78 14.33 12.33
CA LEU A 258 -9.02 13.81 12.91
C LEU A 258 -8.74 12.80 14.04
N ASN A 259 -7.50 12.39 14.22
CA ASN A 259 -7.07 11.32 15.12
C ASN A 259 -7.88 10.04 14.95
N LYS A 260 -8.04 9.60 13.68
CA LYS A 260 -8.84 8.44 13.29
C LYS A 260 -8.08 7.56 12.32
N LEU A 261 -8.41 6.26 12.37
CA LEU A 261 -8.04 5.30 11.34
C LEU A 261 -9.17 5.17 10.32
N TYR A 262 -8.80 4.97 9.07
CA TYR A 262 -9.73 4.76 7.97
C TYR A 262 -9.35 3.50 7.21
N LEU A 263 -10.30 2.58 7.09
CA LEU A 263 -10.17 1.44 6.16
C LEU A 263 -10.85 1.82 4.87
N VAL A 264 -10.16 1.69 3.77
CA VAL A 264 -10.70 1.88 2.43
C VAL A 264 -10.77 0.51 1.76
N ILE A 265 -11.97 0.14 1.33
CA ILE A 265 -12.22 -1.11 0.63
C ILE A 265 -12.76 -0.75 -0.74
N HIS A 266 -12.05 -1.17 -1.78
CA HIS A 266 -12.45 -1.00 -3.16
C HIS A 266 -12.75 -2.38 -3.75
N GLU A 267 -13.99 -2.60 -4.15
CA GLU A 267 -14.45 -3.80 -4.85
C GLU A 267 -14.81 -3.44 -6.29
N ALA A 268 -14.31 -4.21 -7.23
CA ALA A 268 -14.68 -4.11 -8.63
C ALA A 268 -15.44 -5.37 -9.05
N GLU A 269 -16.62 -5.20 -9.63
CA GLU A 269 -17.39 -6.28 -10.22
C GLU A 269 -16.90 -6.61 -11.64
N VAL A 270 -17.11 -7.84 -12.07
CA VAL A 270 -16.90 -8.26 -13.47
C VAL A 270 -17.72 -7.43 -14.47
N SER A 271 -18.84 -6.86 -14.01
CA SER A 271 -19.70 -5.96 -14.79
C SER A 271 -19.06 -4.59 -15.10
N GLY A 272 -17.89 -4.29 -14.51
CA GLY A 272 -17.23 -3.00 -14.61
C GLY A 272 -17.73 -1.95 -13.62
N LYS A 273 -18.64 -2.29 -12.71
CA LYS A 273 -19.00 -1.42 -11.58
C LYS A 273 -17.95 -1.56 -10.50
N SER A 274 -17.65 -0.46 -9.83
CA SER A 274 -16.80 -0.49 -8.64
C SER A 274 -17.43 0.29 -7.50
N TYR A 275 -17.14 -0.17 -6.28
CA TYR A 275 -17.63 0.39 -5.04
C TYR A 275 -16.46 0.70 -4.14
N VAL A 276 -16.49 1.87 -3.53
CA VAL A 276 -15.52 2.26 -2.51
C VAL A 276 -16.25 2.44 -1.20
N GLU A 277 -15.87 1.68 -0.20
CA GLU A 277 -16.40 1.79 1.16
C GLU A 277 -15.29 2.31 2.08
N ILE A 278 -15.63 3.27 2.93
CA ILE A 278 -14.71 3.88 3.88
C ILE A 278 -15.26 3.67 5.29
N TYR A 279 -14.51 2.94 6.11
CA TYR A 279 -14.83 2.68 7.51
C TYR A 279 -13.96 3.53 8.41
N GLU A 280 -14.59 4.26 9.33
CA GLU A 280 -13.92 5.08 10.32
C GLU A 280 -13.77 4.31 11.63
N LEU A 281 -12.58 4.30 12.21
CA LEU A 281 -12.26 3.69 13.48
C LEU A 281 -11.58 4.70 14.41
N ASP A 282 -11.76 4.53 15.71
CA ASP A 282 -11.05 5.31 16.70
C ASP A 282 -9.55 5.01 16.69
N TYR A 283 -8.73 5.99 17.05
CA TYR A 283 -7.30 5.81 17.25
C TYR A 283 -6.85 6.23 18.64
N PRO A 284 -6.07 5.39 19.36
CA PRO A 284 -5.78 3.99 18.99
C PRO A 284 -7.05 3.14 19.01
N PRO A 285 -7.13 2.09 18.16
CA PRO A 285 -8.29 1.21 18.15
C PRO A 285 -8.38 0.43 19.47
N ILE A 286 -9.60 0.14 19.88
CA ILE A 286 -9.88 -0.64 21.10
C ILE A 286 -10.00 -2.11 20.72
N PRO A 287 -9.50 -3.07 21.52
CA PRO A 287 -9.63 -4.50 21.31
C PRO A 287 -11.07 -4.98 21.24
#